data_2b11e85e06054b9a6c70a0fd3f76e71b
#
_entry.id   2b11e85e06054b9a6c70a0fd3f76e71b
#
_cell.length_a   1.000
_cell.length_b   1.000
_cell.length_c   1.000
_cell.angle_alpha   90.00
_cell.angle_beta   90.00
_cell.angle_gamma   90.00
#
_symmetry.space_group_name_H-M   'P 1'
#
loop_
_entity.id
_entity.type
_entity.pdbx_description
1 polymer ?
#
loop_
_entity_poly.entity_id
_entity_poly.type
_entity_poly.pdbx_seq_one_letter_code
_entity_poly.pdbx_strand_id
1 'polypeptide(L)'
;MWLIAFVRLGLEIFQIYSIQYGGEDQTNIAHMAHIGGFFLAYILARPIARGAPSPIGERSGPYEANSLANDIRKHATSRMGDLVDDPWELAGRPLEGKAARVLSKLREEGDELEAREAWLEELSENTICPICDGEIVILKERGVCTIVCSHSRDHLRWP
;
A
#
# COMPACT_ATOMS: atom_id res chain seq x y z
N MET A 1 -4.62 5.89 -24.28
CA MET A 1 -3.65 6.81 -23.65
C MET A 1 -2.95 7.71 -24.66
N TRP A 2 -2.44 7.22 -25.77
CA TRP A 2 -1.75 8.02 -26.82
C TRP A 2 -2.62 9.11 -27.45
N LEU A 3 -3.90 8.87 -27.63
CA LEU A 3 -4.84 9.86 -28.22
C LEU A 3 -4.91 11.16 -27.40
N ILE A 4 -4.95 11.04 -26.07
CA ILE A 4 -5.01 12.20 -25.15
C ILE A 4 -3.71 13.01 -25.24
N ALA A 5 -2.55 12.34 -25.34
CA ALA A 5 -1.26 12.99 -25.49
C ALA A 5 -1.16 13.76 -26.81
N PHE A 6 -1.66 13.20 -27.92
CA PHE A 6 -1.69 13.86 -29.21
C PHE A 6 -2.65 15.04 -29.25
N VAL A 7 -3.83 14.92 -28.65
CA VAL A 7 -4.79 16.04 -28.57
C VAL A 7 -4.19 17.20 -27.75
N ARG A 8 -3.53 16.89 -26.62
CA ARG A 8 -2.90 17.91 -25.79
C ARG A 8 -1.73 18.59 -26.50
N LEU A 9 -0.88 17.83 -27.19
CA LEU A 9 0.19 18.38 -28.01
C LEU A 9 -0.35 19.27 -29.14
N GLY A 10 -1.44 18.88 -29.80
CA GLY A 10 -2.10 19.66 -30.83
C GLY A 10 -2.64 21.00 -30.31
N LEU A 11 -3.22 21.00 -29.10
CA LEU A 11 -3.70 22.23 -28.44
C LEU A 11 -2.54 23.17 -28.08
N GLU A 12 -1.41 22.65 -27.59
CA GLU A 12 -0.22 23.43 -27.28
C GLU A 12 0.38 24.08 -28.55
N ILE A 13 0.48 23.33 -29.65
CA ILE A 13 0.93 23.86 -30.95
C ILE A 13 -0.04 24.91 -31.47
N PHE A 14 -1.36 24.69 -31.36
CA PHE A 14 -2.36 25.66 -31.78
C PHE A 14 -2.29 26.95 -30.95
N GLN A 15 -2.03 26.85 -29.63
CA GLN A 15 -1.85 28.01 -28.77
C GLN A 15 -0.62 28.81 -29.15
N ILE A 16 0.52 28.19 -29.44
CA ILE A 16 1.75 28.88 -29.91
C ILE A 16 1.46 29.60 -31.22
N TYR A 17 0.78 28.94 -32.14
CA TYR A 17 0.41 29.55 -33.43
C TYR A 17 -0.49 30.77 -33.25
N SER A 18 -1.50 30.69 -32.36
CA SER A 18 -2.43 31.80 -32.12
C SER A 18 -1.76 33.01 -31.45
N ILE A 19 -0.79 32.79 -30.56
CA ILE A 19 -0.02 33.84 -29.88
C ILE A 19 0.92 34.54 -30.86
N GLN A 20 1.57 33.79 -31.73
CA GLN A 20 2.50 34.35 -32.72
C GLN A 20 1.80 35.31 -33.71
N TYR A 21 0.51 35.09 -33.97
CA TYR A 21 -0.30 35.99 -34.79
C TYR A 21 -1.09 37.03 -33.98
N GLY A 22 -1.19 36.90 -32.65
CA GLY A 22 -1.98 37.74 -31.75
C GLY A 22 -1.23 38.80 -30.93
N GLY A 23 0.10 38.81 -30.93
CA GLY A 23 0.90 39.94 -30.41
C GLY A 23 1.14 40.02 -28.89
N GLU A 24 1.02 38.94 -28.12
CA GLU A 24 1.38 38.95 -26.71
C GLU A 24 2.62 38.10 -26.44
N ASP A 25 3.76 38.75 -26.10
CA ASP A 25 5.10 38.14 -26.04
C ASP A 25 5.41 37.32 -24.78
N GLN A 26 4.55 37.29 -23.76
CA GLN A 26 4.93 36.76 -22.44
C GLN A 26 4.72 35.25 -22.20
N THR A 27 3.99 34.56 -23.06
CA THR A 27 3.64 33.14 -22.81
C THR A 27 4.47 32.10 -23.59
N ASN A 28 5.23 32.56 -24.57
CA ASN A 28 6.00 31.66 -25.46
C ASN A 28 7.05 30.80 -24.76
N ILE A 29 7.68 31.30 -23.70
CA ILE A 29 8.74 30.59 -22.97
C ILE A 29 8.17 29.36 -22.24
N ALA A 30 7.01 29.48 -21.64
CA ALA A 30 6.36 28.39 -20.91
C ALA A 30 5.92 27.25 -21.84
N HIS A 31 5.36 27.59 -23.01
CA HIS A 31 4.91 26.60 -24.00
C HIS A 31 6.10 25.86 -24.65
N MET A 32 7.19 26.56 -24.95
CA MET A 32 8.40 25.93 -25.48
C MET A 32 9.06 24.99 -24.48
N ALA A 33 9.03 25.31 -23.17
CA ALA A 33 9.51 24.42 -22.13
C ALA A 33 8.67 23.15 -22.02
N HIS A 34 7.36 23.24 -22.15
CA HIS A 34 6.45 22.07 -22.14
C HIS A 34 6.68 21.17 -23.37
N ILE A 35 6.78 21.73 -24.56
CA ILE A 35 7.05 20.95 -25.77
C ILE A 35 8.43 20.30 -25.71
N GLY A 36 9.44 21.03 -25.25
CA GLY A 36 10.79 20.51 -25.06
C GLY A 36 10.82 19.37 -24.04
N GLY A 37 10.11 19.52 -22.93
CA GLY A 37 9.96 18.48 -21.90
C GLY A 37 9.27 17.23 -22.45
N PHE A 38 8.21 17.39 -23.24
CA PHE A 38 7.52 16.27 -23.87
C PHE A 38 8.40 15.52 -24.87
N PHE A 39 9.18 16.24 -25.68
CA PHE A 39 10.12 15.65 -26.65
C PHE A 39 11.24 14.90 -25.95
N LEU A 40 11.79 15.47 -24.89
CA LEU A 40 12.82 14.85 -24.08
C LEU A 40 12.29 13.59 -23.40
N ALA A 41 11.11 13.64 -22.80
CA ALA A 41 10.45 12.50 -22.19
C ALA A 41 10.18 11.38 -23.22
N TYR A 42 9.77 11.72 -24.44
CA TYR A 42 9.54 10.74 -25.49
C TYR A 42 10.85 10.06 -25.96
N ILE A 43 11.94 10.81 -26.09
CA ILE A 43 13.25 10.27 -26.45
C ILE A 43 13.80 9.38 -25.33
N LEU A 44 13.66 9.82 -24.07
CA LEU A 44 14.19 9.11 -22.91
C LEU A 44 13.30 7.95 -22.45
N ALA A 45 12.00 7.97 -22.74
CA ALA A 45 11.09 6.92 -22.34
C ALA A 45 11.48 5.54 -22.87
N ARG A 46 12.01 5.46 -24.10
CA ARG A 46 12.45 4.19 -24.70
C ARG A 46 13.70 3.60 -24.04
N PRO A 47 14.79 4.33 -23.80
CA PRO A 47 15.94 3.78 -23.11
C PRO A 47 15.64 3.52 -21.61
N ILE A 48 14.81 4.35 -20.95
CA ILE A 48 14.40 4.14 -19.56
C ILE A 48 13.48 2.91 -19.45
N ALA A 49 12.52 2.73 -20.36
CA ALA A 49 11.66 1.56 -20.40
C ALA A 49 12.38 0.26 -20.80
N ARG A 50 13.54 0.36 -21.50
CA ARG A 50 14.37 -0.80 -21.86
C ARG A 50 15.37 -1.21 -20.80
N GLY A 51 15.35 -0.56 -19.65
CA GLY A 51 16.13 -0.97 -18.49
C GLY A 51 17.41 -0.19 -18.33
N ALA A 52 17.34 0.93 -17.64
CA ALA A 52 18.37 1.15 -16.65
C ALA A 52 18.29 -0.05 -15.68
N PRO A 53 19.42 -0.74 -15.38
CA PRO A 53 19.40 -1.78 -14.38
C PRO A 53 18.89 -1.14 -13.11
N SER A 54 17.75 -1.65 -12.58
CA SER A 54 17.30 -1.23 -11.29
C SER A 54 18.45 -1.53 -10.33
N PRO A 55 18.79 -0.62 -9.40
CA PRO A 55 19.89 -0.85 -8.47
C PRO A 55 19.65 -2.06 -7.54
N ILE A 56 18.52 -2.71 -7.68
CA ILE A 56 18.14 -3.97 -7.05
C ILE A 56 17.98 -4.96 -8.22
N GLY A 57 19.10 -5.56 -8.62
CA GLY A 57 19.33 -6.41 -9.76
C GLY A 57 18.26 -7.41 -10.14
N GLU A 58 17.16 -6.98 -10.75
CA GLU A 58 16.30 -7.90 -11.47
C GLU A 58 15.43 -7.19 -12.51
N ARG A 59 15.38 -7.82 -13.68
CA ARG A 59 14.55 -7.48 -14.83
C ARG A 59 13.08 -7.76 -14.54
N SER A 60 12.47 -7.03 -13.62
CA SER A 60 11.03 -7.21 -13.37
C SER A 60 10.25 -6.23 -14.24
N GLY A 61 9.71 -6.71 -15.33
CA GLY A 61 8.60 -6.04 -16.02
C GLY A 61 7.41 -5.89 -15.06
N PRO A 62 6.45 -5.00 -15.34
CA PRO A 62 5.27 -4.81 -14.49
C PRO A 62 4.49 -6.11 -14.21
N TYR A 63 4.67 -7.13 -15.02
CA TYR A 63 4.08 -8.45 -14.84
C TYR A 63 4.81 -9.27 -13.76
N GLU A 64 6.13 -9.18 -13.66
CA GLU A 64 6.92 -9.89 -12.63
C GLU A 64 6.82 -9.24 -11.26
N ALA A 65 6.73 -7.90 -11.20
CA ALA A 65 6.50 -7.21 -9.92
C ALA A 65 5.15 -7.62 -9.31
N ASN A 66 4.11 -7.79 -10.13
CA ASN A 66 2.81 -8.27 -9.66
C ASN A 66 2.86 -9.75 -9.26
N SER A 67 3.63 -10.59 -9.94
CA SER A 67 3.78 -12.00 -9.57
C SER A 67 4.51 -12.15 -8.24
N LEU A 68 5.60 -11.42 -8.03
CA LEU A 68 6.34 -11.43 -6.78
C LEU A 68 5.50 -10.89 -5.60
N ALA A 69 4.74 -9.80 -5.82
CA ALA A 69 3.82 -9.27 -4.83
C ALA A 69 2.72 -10.30 -4.47
N ASN A 70 2.18 -11.00 -5.47
CA ASN A 70 1.20 -12.05 -5.26
C ASN A 70 1.78 -13.27 -4.54
N ASP A 71 3.02 -13.65 -4.83
CA ASP A 71 3.69 -14.75 -4.14
C ASP A 71 3.99 -14.39 -2.67
N ILE A 72 4.45 -13.17 -2.41
CA ILE A 72 4.64 -12.67 -1.03
C ILE A 72 3.30 -12.68 -0.28
N ARG A 73 2.23 -12.19 -0.91
CA ARG A 73 0.89 -12.18 -0.34
C ARG A 73 0.39 -13.60 -0.04
N LYS A 74 0.54 -14.52 -0.99
CA LYS A 74 0.16 -15.93 -0.81
C LYS A 74 0.94 -16.60 0.32
N HIS A 75 2.23 -16.34 0.42
CA HIS A 75 3.05 -16.86 1.52
C HIS A 75 2.71 -16.22 2.87
N ALA A 76 2.33 -14.94 2.89
CA ALA A 76 1.85 -14.29 4.10
C ALA A 76 0.50 -14.87 4.53
N THR A 77 -0.45 -15.03 3.61
CA THR A 77 -1.76 -15.65 3.88
C THR A 77 -1.63 -17.07 4.41
N SER A 78 -0.70 -17.88 3.86
CA SER A 78 -0.48 -19.26 4.35
C SER A 78 0.14 -19.35 5.75
N ARG A 79 0.62 -18.22 6.31
CA ARG A 79 1.22 -18.13 7.66
C ARG A 79 0.31 -17.45 8.66
N MET A 80 -0.85 -16.95 8.23
CA MET A 80 -1.82 -16.36 9.14
C MET A 80 -2.26 -17.40 10.15
N GLY A 81 -2.18 -17.04 11.43
CA GLY A 81 -2.66 -17.90 12.52
C GLY A 81 -4.19 -18.04 12.51
N ASP A 82 -4.67 -19.00 13.26
CA ASP A 82 -6.10 -19.24 13.41
C ASP A 82 -6.74 -18.17 14.33
N LEU A 83 -7.94 -17.73 13.99
CA LEU A 83 -8.74 -16.77 14.74
C LEU A 83 -9.77 -17.46 15.67
N VAL A 84 -9.82 -18.78 15.66
CA VAL A 84 -10.81 -19.56 16.43
C VAL A 84 -10.55 -19.43 17.94
N ASP A 85 -9.29 -19.58 18.33
CA ASP A 85 -8.91 -19.51 19.75
C ASP A 85 -8.90 -18.05 20.23
N ASP A 86 -9.73 -17.75 21.21
CA ASP A 86 -9.81 -16.44 21.86
C ASP A 86 -8.96 -16.44 23.14
N PRO A 87 -7.83 -15.73 23.17
CA PRO A 87 -6.96 -15.72 24.35
C PRO A 87 -7.60 -15.07 25.58
N TRP A 88 -8.54 -14.16 25.41
CA TRP A 88 -9.28 -13.53 26.52
C TRP A 88 -10.31 -14.50 27.10
N GLU A 89 -11.03 -15.21 26.26
CA GLU A 89 -11.97 -16.25 26.71
C GLU A 89 -11.24 -17.38 27.42
N LEU A 90 -10.12 -17.84 26.88
CA LEU A 90 -9.27 -18.87 27.50
C LEU A 90 -8.69 -18.44 28.86
N ALA A 91 -8.41 -17.14 29.01
CA ALA A 91 -7.98 -16.57 30.30
C ALA A 91 -9.14 -16.31 31.28
N GLY A 92 -10.38 -16.62 30.93
CA GLY A 92 -11.57 -16.36 31.74
C GLY A 92 -11.98 -14.90 31.82
N ARG A 93 -11.55 -14.07 30.85
CA ARG A 93 -11.81 -12.62 30.76
C ARG A 93 -12.40 -12.27 29.39
N PRO A 94 -13.58 -12.76 29.04
CA PRO A 94 -14.17 -12.55 27.72
C PRO A 94 -14.27 -11.05 27.39
N LEU A 95 -14.03 -10.71 26.14
CA LEU A 95 -14.12 -9.34 25.68
C LEU A 95 -15.57 -8.86 25.65
N GLU A 96 -15.80 -7.61 26.04
CA GLU A 96 -17.12 -6.98 26.07
C GLU A 96 -17.17 -5.71 25.23
N GLY A 97 -18.37 -5.26 24.90
CA GLY A 97 -18.62 -3.97 24.29
C GLY A 97 -17.99 -3.78 22.92
N LYS A 98 -17.10 -2.77 22.78
CA LYS A 98 -16.44 -2.45 21.52
C LYS A 98 -15.45 -3.53 21.09
N ALA A 99 -14.65 -4.02 22.02
CA ALA A 99 -13.63 -5.04 21.76
C ALA A 99 -14.25 -6.35 21.24
N ALA A 100 -15.35 -6.81 21.82
CA ALA A 100 -16.07 -8.00 21.34
C ALA A 100 -16.58 -7.84 19.91
N ARG A 101 -17.06 -6.64 19.55
CA ARG A 101 -17.49 -6.32 18.18
C ARG A 101 -16.34 -6.33 17.19
N VAL A 102 -15.20 -5.77 17.58
CA VAL A 102 -13.98 -5.77 16.76
C VAL A 102 -13.49 -7.20 16.53
N LEU A 103 -13.48 -8.03 17.58
CA LEU A 103 -13.11 -9.45 17.46
C LEU A 103 -14.06 -10.23 16.53
N SER A 104 -15.37 -9.95 16.61
CA SER A 104 -16.35 -10.54 15.68
C SER A 104 -16.07 -10.15 14.23
N LYS A 105 -15.79 -8.88 13.99
CA LYS A 105 -15.41 -8.38 12.65
C LYS A 105 -14.09 -8.96 12.16
N LEU A 106 -13.10 -9.07 13.01
CA LEU A 106 -11.83 -9.74 12.70
C LEU A 106 -12.06 -11.20 12.27
N ARG A 107 -12.97 -11.93 12.92
CA ARG A 107 -13.32 -13.30 12.55
C ARG A 107 -14.09 -13.40 11.23
N GLU A 108 -14.91 -12.39 10.93
CA GLU A 108 -15.77 -12.34 9.75
C GLU A 108 -14.99 -11.90 8.48
N GLU A 109 -14.07 -10.96 8.63
CA GLU A 109 -13.37 -10.27 7.53
C GLU A 109 -11.85 -10.53 7.50
N GLY A 110 -11.30 -11.20 8.51
CA GLY A 110 -9.86 -11.38 8.72
C GLY A 110 -9.18 -12.41 7.81
N ASP A 111 -9.85 -12.90 6.78
CA ASP A 111 -9.24 -13.76 5.75
C ASP A 111 -8.34 -12.96 4.79
N GLU A 112 -8.55 -11.65 4.68
CA GLU A 112 -7.71 -10.74 3.91
C GLU A 112 -6.64 -10.09 4.79
N LEU A 113 -5.40 -10.03 4.29
CA LEU A 113 -4.25 -9.50 5.05
C LEU A 113 -4.46 -8.06 5.52
N GLU A 114 -4.95 -7.20 4.64
CA GLU A 114 -5.16 -5.78 4.93
C GLU A 114 -6.32 -5.56 5.92
N ALA A 115 -7.41 -6.29 5.76
CA ALA A 115 -8.54 -6.23 6.68
C ALA A 115 -8.14 -6.77 8.07
N ARG A 116 -7.40 -7.89 8.09
CA ARG A 116 -6.87 -8.48 9.32
C ARG A 116 -5.95 -7.53 10.07
N GLU A 117 -5.02 -6.86 9.38
CA GLU A 117 -4.11 -5.88 9.96
C GLU A 117 -4.91 -4.74 10.62
N ALA A 118 -5.88 -4.17 9.91
CA ALA A 118 -6.71 -3.08 10.43
C ALA A 118 -7.53 -3.49 11.66
N TRP A 119 -8.14 -4.68 11.65
CA TRP A 119 -8.92 -5.17 12.79
C TRP A 119 -8.05 -5.56 13.99
N LEU A 120 -6.82 -6.05 13.77
CA LEU A 120 -5.86 -6.31 14.85
C LEU A 120 -5.38 -5.01 15.49
N GLU A 121 -5.17 -3.95 14.70
CA GLU A 121 -4.83 -2.62 15.18
C GLU A 121 -5.96 -2.07 16.06
N GLU A 122 -7.17 -2.05 15.56
CA GLU A 122 -8.35 -1.63 16.32
C GLU A 122 -8.55 -2.47 17.59
N LEU A 123 -8.29 -3.78 17.55
CA LEU A 123 -8.40 -4.65 18.71
C LEU A 123 -7.32 -4.32 19.75
N SER A 124 -6.07 -4.07 19.34
CA SER A 124 -4.98 -3.73 20.25
C SER A 124 -5.22 -2.43 21.00
N GLU A 125 -5.86 -1.44 20.36
CA GLU A 125 -6.22 -0.16 20.98
C GLU A 125 -7.37 -0.28 22.00
N ASN A 126 -8.24 -1.28 21.85
CA ASN A 126 -9.45 -1.43 22.67
C ASN A 126 -9.36 -2.58 23.67
N THR A 127 -8.19 -3.21 23.81
CA THR A 127 -7.98 -4.34 24.71
C THR A 127 -6.67 -4.23 25.49
N ILE A 128 -6.58 -5.00 26.55
CA ILE A 128 -5.38 -5.16 27.36
C ILE A 128 -5.01 -6.63 27.45
N CYS A 129 -3.77 -6.91 27.84
CA CYS A 129 -3.29 -8.27 27.99
C CYS A 129 -4.15 -9.03 29.02
N PRO A 130 -4.68 -10.21 28.70
CA PRO A 130 -5.57 -10.95 29.61
C PRO A 130 -4.83 -11.49 30.86
N ILE A 131 -3.51 -11.54 30.85
CA ILE A 131 -2.69 -12.11 31.95
C ILE A 131 -2.18 -11.03 32.88
N CYS A 132 -1.66 -9.90 32.36
CA CYS A 132 -0.96 -8.91 33.19
C CYS A 132 -1.54 -7.50 33.11
N ASP A 133 -2.67 -7.31 32.43
CA ASP A 133 -3.32 -6.02 32.19
C ASP A 133 -2.41 -4.98 31.48
N GLY A 134 -1.31 -5.44 30.90
CA GLY A 134 -0.37 -4.59 30.15
C GLY A 134 -0.90 -4.22 28.78
N GLU A 135 -0.25 -3.24 28.18
CA GLU A 135 -0.55 -2.78 26.83
C GLU A 135 -0.27 -3.87 25.79
N ILE A 136 -1.08 -3.90 24.75
CA ILE A 136 -0.93 -4.80 23.61
C ILE A 136 -0.35 -4.00 22.44
N VAL A 137 0.64 -4.57 21.77
CA VAL A 137 1.29 -3.96 20.62
C VAL A 137 1.25 -4.89 19.42
N ILE A 138 1.28 -4.31 18.23
CA ILE A 138 1.33 -5.06 16.99
C ILE A 138 2.76 -5.41 16.65
N LEU A 139 2.99 -6.67 16.35
CA LEU A 139 4.25 -7.18 15.82
C LEU A 139 4.03 -7.64 14.38
N LYS A 140 4.76 -7.02 13.45
CA LYS A 140 4.72 -7.40 12.04
C LYS A 140 5.96 -8.20 11.68
N GLU A 141 5.79 -9.50 11.49
CA GLU A 141 6.87 -10.40 11.11
C GLU A 141 6.56 -11.07 9.76
N ARG A 142 7.46 -10.90 8.79
CA ARG A 142 7.37 -11.52 7.45
C ARG A 142 6.04 -11.27 6.72
N GLY A 143 5.46 -10.08 6.91
CA GLY A 143 4.21 -9.67 6.28
C GLY A 143 2.94 -10.15 6.98
N VAL A 144 3.05 -10.79 8.13
CA VAL A 144 1.92 -11.18 9.00
C VAL A 144 1.93 -10.34 10.26
N CYS A 145 0.74 -9.83 10.65
CA CYS A 145 0.54 -9.10 11.88
C CYS A 145 0.06 -10.03 12.97
N THR A 146 0.66 -9.90 14.15
CA THR A 146 0.25 -10.58 15.40
C THR A 146 0.20 -9.55 16.51
N ILE A 147 -0.70 -9.71 17.45
CA ILE A 147 -0.72 -8.91 18.67
C ILE A 147 0.08 -9.61 19.76
N VAL A 148 0.87 -8.82 20.50
CA VAL A 148 1.70 -9.32 21.56
C VAL A 148 1.60 -8.41 22.79
N CYS A 149 1.81 -8.99 23.98
CA CYS A 149 1.89 -8.20 25.21
C CYS A 149 3.22 -7.41 25.23
N SER A 150 3.16 -6.12 25.58
CA SER A 150 4.34 -5.26 25.70
C SER A 150 5.30 -5.70 26.80
N HIS A 151 4.82 -6.38 27.86
CA HIS A 151 5.63 -6.85 28.97
C HIS A 151 6.33 -8.20 28.68
N SER A 152 5.61 -9.15 28.08
CA SER A 152 6.15 -10.46 27.73
C SER A 152 5.37 -11.10 26.59
N ARG A 153 6.09 -11.66 25.62
CA ARG A 153 5.49 -12.40 24.50
C ARG A 153 4.82 -13.71 24.95
N ASP A 154 5.20 -14.25 26.11
CA ASP A 154 4.62 -15.46 26.68
C ASP A 154 3.23 -15.21 27.28
N HIS A 155 2.89 -13.96 27.60
CA HIS A 155 1.58 -13.60 28.12
C HIS A 155 0.50 -13.59 27.04
N LEU A 156 0.85 -13.02 25.87
CA LEU A 156 -0.05 -12.95 24.73
C LEU A 156 0.79 -12.91 23.46
N ARG A 157 0.51 -13.83 22.57
CA ARG A 157 0.92 -13.82 21.16
C ARG A 157 -0.21 -14.45 20.35
N TRP A 158 -0.92 -13.64 19.57
CA TRP A 158 -2.11 -14.09 18.85
C TRP A 158 -2.38 -13.20 17.62
N PRO A 159 -2.96 -13.66 16.55
CA PRO A 159 -3.07 -15.05 16.11
C PRO A 159 -1.80 -15.56 15.48
#